data_dbeedc05df93a04eba498945dcbf3f12
#
_entry.id   dbeedc05df93a04eba498945dcbf3f12
#
_cell.length_a   1.000
_cell.length_b   1.000
_cell.length_c   1.000
_cell.angle_alpha   90.00
_cell.angle_beta   90.00
_cell.angle_gamma   90.00
#
_symmetry.space_group_name_H-M   'P 1'
#
loop_
_entity.id
_entity.type
_entity.pdbx_description
1 polymer ?
#
loop_
_entity_poly.entity_id
_entity_poly.type
_entity_poly.pdbx_seq_one_letter_code
_entity_poly.pdbx_strand_id
1 'polypeptide(L)'
;MELEDYVFCGPSMVFTNIKLPRSEFPLRGSEFYKKTLIKKSASIGANATIVCGVTIGEYAMIGSGSVITKDIPPFSLVVGNPGKIIGKVDKKGNRL
;
A
#
# COMPACT_ATOMS: atom_id res chain seq x y z
N MET A 1 0.65 10.46 4.93
CA MET A 1 1.11 9.06 4.90
C MET A 1 2.01 8.78 6.10
N GLU A 2 1.89 7.62 6.68
CA GLU A 2 2.69 7.21 7.82
C GLU A 2 3.29 5.84 7.57
N LEU A 3 4.59 5.70 7.80
CA LEU A 3 5.31 4.42 7.72
C LEU A 3 5.76 4.04 9.13
N GLU A 4 5.35 2.86 9.59
CA GLU A 4 5.84 2.34 10.86
C GLU A 4 7.24 1.74 10.69
N ASP A 5 7.81 1.17 11.79
CA ASP A 5 9.19 0.69 11.77
C ASP A 5 9.40 -0.46 10.79
N TYR A 6 10.59 -0.51 10.21
CA TYR A 6 11.04 -1.61 9.34
C TYR A 6 10.24 -1.78 8.05
N VAL A 7 9.51 -0.76 7.62
CA VAL A 7 8.83 -0.80 6.32
C VAL A 7 9.87 -0.73 5.21
N PHE A 8 9.74 -1.64 4.23
CA PHE A 8 10.58 -1.61 3.03
C PHE A 8 9.78 -1.08 1.85
N CYS A 9 10.31 -0.05 1.19
CA CYS A 9 9.72 0.47 -0.04
C CYS A 9 10.67 0.23 -1.19
N GLY A 10 10.25 -0.57 -2.16
CA GLY A 10 11.06 -0.86 -3.33
C GLY A 10 11.24 0.35 -4.24
N PRO A 11 12.21 0.30 -5.18
CA PRO A 11 12.46 1.44 -6.07
C PRO A 11 11.26 1.75 -6.96
N SER A 12 11.06 3.03 -7.21
CA SER A 12 10.00 3.54 -8.10
C SER A 12 8.58 3.20 -7.67
N MET A 13 8.37 2.82 -6.42
CA MET A 13 7.00 2.68 -5.92
C MET A 13 6.42 4.06 -5.63
N VAL A 14 5.09 4.17 -5.67
CA VAL A 14 4.39 5.45 -5.58
C VAL A 14 3.26 5.38 -4.56
N PHE A 15 3.16 6.43 -3.74
CA PHE A 15 1.98 6.66 -2.91
C PHE A 15 1.20 7.82 -3.53
N THR A 16 -0.08 7.62 -3.82
CA THR A 16 -0.92 8.74 -4.25
C THR A 16 -1.43 9.48 -3.02
N ASN A 17 -1.81 10.73 -3.16
CA ASN A 17 -2.26 11.53 -2.02
C ASN A 17 -3.61 12.22 -2.23
N ILE A 18 -4.26 12.01 -3.36
CA ILE A 18 -5.61 12.53 -3.62
C ILE A 18 -6.45 11.40 -4.18
N LYS A 19 -7.54 11.05 -3.48
CA LYS A 19 -8.36 9.92 -3.86
C LYS A 19 -9.23 10.18 -5.09
N LEU A 20 -9.71 11.41 -5.26
CA LEU A 20 -10.56 11.80 -6.40
C LEU A 20 -9.92 12.98 -7.12
N PRO A 21 -8.82 12.74 -7.86
CA PRO A 21 -8.11 13.83 -8.51
C PRO A 21 -8.87 14.31 -9.74
N ARG A 22 -9.28 15.57 -9.71
CA ARG A 22 -9.98 16.20 -10.83
C ARG A 22 -9.56 17.65 -10.87
N SER A 23 -8.80 18.06 -11.88
CA SER A 23 -8.24 19.40 -11.95
C SER A 23 -9.31 20.50 -12.05
N GLU A 24 -10.44 20.17 -12.66
CA GLU A 24 -11.57 21.10 -12.77
C GLU A 24 -12.21 21.37 -11.40
N PHE A 25 -12.12 20.41 -10.48
CA PHE A 25 -12.66 20.51 -9.13
C PHE A 25 -11.57 20.21 -8.12
N PRO A 26 -10.61 21.14 -7.90
CA PRO A 26 -9.50 20.85 -7.02
C PRO A 26 -9.96 20.64 -5.59
N LEU A 27 -9.45 19.54 -4.98
CA LEU A 27 -9.75 19.19 -3.60
C LEU A 27 -8.78 19.93 -2.68
N ARG A 28 -9.30 20.60 -1.66
CA ARG A 28 -8.52 21.34 -0.68
C ARG A 28 -9.05 21.06 0.71
N GLY A 29 -8.14 21.05 1.70
CA GLY A 29 -8.50 20.78 3.07
C GLY A 29 -8.39 19.32 3.43
N SER A 30 -8.26 19.06 4.73
CA SER A 30 -7.99 17.72 5.24
C SER A 30 -9.13 16.71 5.02
N GLU A 31 -10.36 17.19 4.88
CA GLU A 31 -11.51 16.32 4.69
C GLU A 31 -11.48 15.56 3.36
N PHE A 32 -10.68 16.02 2.41
CA PHE A 32 -10.53 15.35 1.11
C PHE A 32 -9.33 14.41 1.04
N TYR A 33 -8.55 14.33 2.12
CA TYR A 33 -7.33 13.51 2.15
C TYR A 33 -7.46 12.45 3.23
N LYS A 34 -7.46 11.18 2.83
CA LYS A 34 -7.42 10.09 3.80
C LYS A 34 -5.97 9.73 4.11
N LYS A 35 -5.69 9.43 5.37
CA LYS A 35 -4.36 9.04 5.79
C LYS A 35 -4.02 7.64 5.28
N THR A 36 -2.85 7.51 4.68
CA THR A 36 -2.30 6.21 4.27
C THR A 36 -1.37 5.73 5.37
N LEU A 37 -1.56 4.50 5.81
CA LEU A 37 -0.78 3.90 6.89
C LEU A 37 -0.15 2.59 6.42
N ILE A 38 1.16 2.50 6.55
CA ILE A 38 1.91 1.27 6.27
C ILE A 38 2.44 0.75 7.59
N LYS A 39 1.94 -0.39 8.02
CA LYS A 39 2.27 -0.92 9.34
C LYS A 39 3.61 -1.64 9.36
N LYS A 40 4.07 -1.93 10.58
CA LYS A 40 5.39 -2.47 10.87
C LYS A 40 5.78 -3.61 9.94
N SER A 41 7.00 -3.53 9.44
CA SER A 41 7.65 -4.59 8.64
C SER A 41 6.92 -5.00 7.36
N ALA A 42 5.98 -4.22 6.88
CA ALA A 42 5.40 -4.47 5.56
C ALA A 42 6.43 -4.19 4.48
N SER A 43 6.37 -4.95 3.39
CA SER A 43 7.29 -4.79 2.26
C SER A 43 6.49 -4.43 1.00
N ILE A 44 6.89 -3.37 0.32
CA ILE A 44 6.24 -2.91 -0.89
C ILE A 44 7.21 -3.06 -2.05
N GLY A 45 6.82 -3.87 -3.03
CA GLY A 45 7.68 -4.18 -4.16
C GLY A 45 7.92 -2.99 -5.09
N ALA A 46 8.92 -3.14 -5.96
CA ALA A 46 9.28 -2.10 -6.93
C ALA A 46 8.11 -1.77 -7.85
N ASN A 47 7.98 -0.50 -8.19
CA ASN A 47 6.93 0.00 -9.10
C ASN A 47 5.49 -0.25 -8.64
N ALA A 48 5.28 -0.60 -7.38
CA ALA A 48 3.93 -0.72 -6.83
C ALA A 48 3.31 0.66 -6.65
N THR A 49 1.98 0.73 -6.74
CA THR A 49 1.24 1.97 -6.51
C THR A 49 0.28 1.76 -5.36
N ILE A 50 0.36 2.59 -4.33
CA ILE A 50 -0.51 2.53 -3.17
C ILE A 50 -1.47 3.72 -3.23
N VAL A 51 -2.74 3.44 -3.42
CA VAL A 51 -3.77 4.48 -3.46
C VAL A 51 -3.96 5.06 -2.06
N CYS A 52 -4.11 6.37 -1.97
CA CYS A 52 -4.22 7.04 -0.67
C CYS A 52 -5.40 6.53 0.16
N GLY A 53 -5.22 6.57 1.47
CA GLY A 53 -6.28 6.21 2.41
C GLY A 53 -6.38 4.73 2.74
N VAL A 54 -5.47 3.89 2.21
CA VAL A 54 -5.46 2.46 2.56
C VAL A 54 -4.50 2.20 3.71
N THR A 55 -4.76 1.12 4.45
CA THR A 55 -3.87 0.62 5.48
C THR A 55 -3.28 -0.70 5.02
N ILE A 56 -1.96 -0.77 4.96
CA ILE A 56 -1.25 -2.02 4.68
C ILE A 56 -0.89 -2.65 6.02
N GLY A 57 -1.38 -3.86 6.27
CA GLY A 57 -1.17 -4.55 7.54
C GLY A 57 0.28 -4.92 7.80
N GLU A 58 0.62 -5.15 9.07
CA GLU A 58 1.98 -5.51 9.45
C GLU A 58 2.43 -6.78 8.75
N TYR A 59 3.70 -6.83 8.37
CA TYR A 59 4.32 -7.96 7.69
C TYR A 59 3.67 -8.35 6.35
N ALA A 60 2.78 -7.52 5.81
CA ALA A 60 2.21 -7.77 4.48
C ALA A 60 3.30 -7.63 3.42
N MET A 61 3.16 -8.38 2.34
CA MET A 61 4.10 -8.32 1.23
C MET A 61 3.36 -7.98 -0.05
N ILE A 62 3.72 -6.85 -0.64
CA ILE A 62 3.10 -6.35 -1.87
C ILE A 62 4.06 -6.62 -3.02
N GLY A 63 3.61 -7.41 -3.99
CA GLY A 63 4.45 -7.76 -5.15
C GLY A 63 4.75 -6.57 -6.04
N SER A 64 5.85 -6.66 -6.79
CA SER A 64 6.27 -5.61 -7.70
C SER A 64 5.19 -5.32 -8.74
N GLY A 65 4.98 -4.03 -9.04
CA GLY A 65 4.01 -3.60 -10.03
C GLY A 65 2.56 -3.67 -9.60
N SER A 66 2.28 -4.06 -8.36
CA SER A 66 0.89 -4.16 -7.87
C SER A 66 0.27 -2.80 -7.66
N VAL A 67 -1.07 -2.73 -7.80
CA VAL A 67 -1.83 -1.51 -7.52
C VAL A 67 -2.78 -1.80 -6.38
N ILE A 68 -2.55 -1.16 -5.23
CA ILE A 68 -3.30 -1.42 -4.01
C ILE A 68 -4.38 -0.37 -3.83
N THR A 69 -5.63 -0.82 -3.90
CA THR A 69 -6.81 0.05 -3.84
C THR A 69 -7.67 -0.17 -2.60
N LYS A 70 -7.35 -1.17 -1.79
CA LYS A 70 -8.10 -1.54 -0.58
C LYS A 70 -7.14 -1.83 0.55
N ASP A 71 -7.65 -1.81 1.78
CA ASP A 71 -6.86 -2.20 2.94
C ASP A 71 -6.38 -3.65 2.81
N ILE A 72 -5.16 -3.88 3.27
CA ILE A 72 -4.53 -5.20 3.21
C ILE A 72 -4.35 -5.74 4.62
N PRO A 73 -4.90 -6.94 4.92
CA PRO A 73 -4.71 -7.56 6.23
C PRO A 73 -3.24 -7.90 6.51
N PRO A 74 -2.86 -8.06 7.79
CA PRO A 74 -1.50 -8.47 8.14
C PRO A 74 -1.12 -9.80 7.49
N PHE A 75 0.18 -9.96 7.20
CA PHE A 75 0.76 -11.20 6.66
C PHE A 75 0.18 -11.65 5.33
N SER A 76 -0.44 -10.75 4.58
CA SER A 76 -0.99 -11.08 3.26
C SER A 76 0.05 -10.91 2.18
N LEU A 77 0.02 -11.82 1.20
CA LEU A 77 0.80 -11.69 -0.04
C LEU A 77 -0.16 -11.20 -1.12
N VAL A 78 0.15 -10.04 -1.71
CA VAL A 78 -0.74 -9.38 -2.67
C VAL A 78 0.00 -9.11 -3.97
N VAL A 79 -0.62 -9.43 -5.08
CA VAL A 79 -0.06 -9.13 -6.41
C VAL A 79 -1.15 -8.64 -7.37
N GLY A 80 -0.73 -7.92 -8.39
CA GLY A 80 -1.57 -7.61 -9.55
C GLY A 80 -2.18 -6.21 -9.55
N ASN A 81 -2.94 -5.94 -10.57
CA ASN A 81 -3.66 -4.70 -10.79
C ASN A 81 -5.10 -5.02 -11.24
N PRO A 82 -6.12 -4.80 -10.37
CA PRO A 82 -5.99 -4.41 -8.97
C PRO A 82 -5.33 -5.50 -8.14
N GLY A 83 -4.68 -5.11 -7.05
CA GLY A 83 -4.00 -6.07 -6.18
C GLY A 83 -4.95 -7.08 -5.56
N LYS A 84 -4.58 -8.35 -5.61
CA LYS A 84 -5.37 -9.43 -5.01
C LYS A 84 -4.53 -10.24 -4.06
N ILE A 85 -5.13 -10.64 -2.95
CA ILE A 85 -4.47 -11.50 -1.96
C ILE A 85 -4.37 -12.90 -2.56
N ILE A 86 -3.14 -13.41 -2.72
CA ILE A 86 -2.91 -14.72 -3.29
C ILE A 86 -2.37 -15.73 -2.28
N GLY A 87 -2.15 -15.30 -1.06
CA GLY A 87 -1.62 -16.17 -0.03
C GLY A 87 -1.21 -15.39 1.21
N LYS A 88 -0.43 -16.04 2.06
CA LYS A 88 0.11 -15.46 3.27
C LYS A 88 1.60 -15.67 3.36
N VAL A 89 2.26 -14.85 4.17
CA VAL A 89 3.70 -14.94 4.40
C VAL A 89 3.96 -15.00 5.90
N ASP A 90 5.15 -15.49 6.27
CA ASP A 90 5.60 -15.44 7.65
C ASP A 90 6.37 -14.14 7.93
N LYS A 91 6.93 -14.00 9.14
CA LYS A 91 7.67 -12.80 9.51
C LYS A 91 8.94 -12.58 8.70
N LYS A 92 9.46 -13.63 8.08
CA LYS A 92 10.66 -13.55 7.23
C LYS A 92 10.32 -13.29 5.78
N GLY A 93 9.02 -13.25 5.43
CA GLY A 93 8.59 -13.03 4.07
C GLY A 93 8.46 -14.29 3.23
N ASN A 94 8.60 -15.47 3.84
CA ASN A 94 8.42 -16.71 3.12
C ASN A 94 6.95 -17.00 2.90
N ARG A 95 6.59 -17.42 1.70
CA ARG A 95 5.20 -17.78 1.40
C ARG A 95 4.79 -19.05 2.14
N LEU A 96 3.64 -18.99 2.77
CA LEU A 96 3.08 -20.14 3.49
C LEU A 96 2.23 -21.02 2.59
#